data_bb8fbdc906c98b32ad2e28e8cdbee1cb
#
_entry.id   bb8fbdc906c98b32ad2e28e8cdbee1cb
#
_cell.length_a   1.000
_cell.length_b   1.000
_cell.length_c   1.000
_cell.angle_alpha   90.00
_cell.angle_beta   90.00
_cell.angle_gamma   90.00
#
_symmetry.space_group_name_H-M   'P 1'
#
loop_
_entity.id
_entity.type
_entity.pdbx_description
1 polymer ?
#
loop_
_entity_poly.entity_id
_entity_poly.type
_entity_poly.pdbx_seq_one_letter_code
_entity_poly.pdbx_strand_id
1 'polypeptide(L)'
;MIKNYLTSLKQEFSGYNTAKLMKDIMAGLTVCAVALPLALAFGVSSGATAAAGLVTAIIAGVVIAVLGGASFQISGPTGAMSAVLVGIVASYGLQGVFFACFAAGALLLLAGIFKLGRLISFIPMPVIMGFTSGIAIIIAMGQIDNFFGTASEGSSNLAKIASYTRLGFHPNLQAVLIGLLVVVVMIVWPKKWGARVPGSLVGIILATVVSALFRMDSIATVGDIPRTLMLADRLDLGSLNLDMLKNLISPIVTIAALGMIESLLCGASASRMKNEPFNADQELIAQGVGNILLPLFGGVPATAAIARTSVAVKSGQQTRLASVFHSVFLLASMFLLGSVMARLPLAALAGVLMVTAWRMNDWGGIRYIFSHKLKSGISQFLITMLATVIFDLTVAILLGVAYSAILYIAKSSQIGVSFSDIDANKLRTVEGKPPVLETTGVVYVTGSLFFGAVDEFNRRMAEMPAYDHVIFSLRGMPNIDVSGAQAVLELCESLQKQGKTVACCGMADGVRTYFDRTGITVLLGENAYFWNAEDAILDLLSAEIAE
;
A
#
# COMPACT_ATOMS: atom_id res chain seq x y z
N MET A 1 -22.59 -2.47 10.16
CA MET A 1 -21.56 -3.30 9.52
C MET A 1 -22.09 -4.69 9.23
N ILE A 2 -22.51 -5.48 10.21
CA ILE A 2 -23.04 -6.86 10.03
C ILE A 2 -24.21 -6.92 9.03
N LYS A 3 -25.19 -5.99 9.12
CA LYS A 3 -26.32 -5.95 8.18
C LYS A 3 -25.87 -5.75 6.73
N ASN A 4 -24.91 -4.88 6.48
CA ASN A 4 -24.35 -4.65 5.15
C ASN A 4 -23.60 -5.87 4.63
N TYR A 5 -22.84 -6.54 5.49
CA TYR A 5 -22.13 -7.78 5.16
C TYR A 5 -23.12 -8.90 4.78
N LEU A 6 -24.18 -9.11 5.57
CA LEU A 6 -25.21 -10.11 5.24
C LEU A 6 -25.96 -9.79 3.93
N THR A 7 -26.19 -8.51 3.65
CA THR A 7 -26.79 -8.09 2.37
C THR A 7 -25.85 -8.38 1.20
N SER A 8 -24.57 -8.09 1.35
CA SER A 8 -23.52 -8.38 0.35
C SER A 8 -23.43 -9.89 0.07
N LEU A 9 -23.47 -10.73 1.13
CA LEU A 9 -23.51 -12.18 0.97
C LEU A 9 -24.75 -12.66 0.21
N LYS A 10 -25.93 -12.14 0.54
CA LYS A 10 -27.16 -12.49 -0.18
C LYS A 10 -27.08 -12.13 -1.66
N GLN A 11 -26.48 -10.99 -1.99
CA GLN A 11 -26.27 -10.58 -3.38
C GLN A 11 -25.27 -11.51 -4.10
N GLU A 12 -24.16 -11.85 -3.45
CA GLU A 12 -23.13 -12.74 -3.99
C GLU A 12 -23.69 -14.12 -4.36
N PHE A 13 -24.53 -14.67 -3.50
CA PHE A 13 -25.15 -15.99 -3.71
C PHE A 13 -26.50 -15.92 -4.45
N SER A 14 -26.94 -14.75 -4.88
CA SER A 14 -28.16 -14.61 -5.69
C SER A 14 -27.98 -15.30 -7.05
N GLY A 15 -28.86 -16.25 -7.37
CA GLY A 15 -28.77 -17.04 -8.59
C GLY A 15 -27.54 -17.97 -8.66
N TYR A 16 -27.00 -18.37 -7.50
CA TYR A 16 -25.95 -19.38 -7.43
C TYR A 16 -26.51 -20.75 -7.85
N ASN A 17 -25.83 -21.44 -8.75
CA ASN A 17 -26.26 -22.71 -9.32
C ASN A 17 -25.08 -23.68 -9.49
N THR A 18 -25.36 -24.91 -9.94
CA THR A 18 -24.36 -25.97 -10.11
C THR A 18 -23.24 -25.58 -11.08
N ALA A 19 -23.55 -24.79 -12.10
CA ALA A 19 -22.55 -24.34 -13.06
C ALA A 19 -21.57 -23.35 -12.41
N LYS A 20 -22.05 -22.43 -11.56
CA LYS A 20 -21.21 -21.52 -10.77
C LYS A 20 -20.40 -22.29 -9.73
N LEU A 21 -21.01 -23.27 -9.06
CA LEU A 21 -20.32 -24.14 -8.11
C LEU A 21 -19.13 -24.85 -8.78
N MET A 22 -19.35 -25.43 -9.98
CA MET A 22 -18.27 -26.10 -10.70
C MET A 22 -17.13 -25.15 -11.07
N LYS A 23 -17.45 -23.90 -11.44
CA LYS A 23 -16.42 -22.86 -11.69
C LYS A 23 -15.63 -22.54 -10.45
N ASP A 24 -16.28 -22.42 -9.28
CA ASP A 24 -15.59 -22.16 -8.02
C ASP A 24 -14.71 -23.33 -7.59
N ILE A 25 -15.17 -24.57 -7.76
CA ILE A 25 -14.36 -25.78 -7.53
C ILE A 25 -13.12 -25.78 -8.43
N MET A 26 -13.28 -25.55 -9.74
CA MET A 26 -12.16 -25.55 -10.68
C MET A 26 -11.19 -24.39 -10.42
N ALA A 27 -11.69 -23.21 -10.09
CA ALA A 27 -10.87 -22.08 -9.70
C ALA A 27 -10.10 -22.40 -8.40
N GLY A 28 -10.76 -22.97 -7.40
CA GLY A 28 -10.12 -23.39 -6.15
C GLY A 28 -9.01 -24.42 -6.37
N LEU A 29 -9.24 -25.41 -7.24
CA LEU A 29 -8.23 -26.41 -7.60
C LEU A 29 -7.04 -25.78 -8.31
N THR A 30 -7.29 -24.87 -9.26
CA THR A 30 -6.22 -24.15 -9.99
C THR A 30 -5.40 -23.28 -9.04
N VAL A 31 -6.06 -22.60 -8.11
CA VAL A 31 -5.37 -21.79 -7.09
C VAL A 31 -4.57 -22.68 -6.13
N CYS A 32 -5.11 -23.83 -5.72
CA CYS A 32 -4.38 -24.80 -4.88
C CYS A 32 -3.06 -25.22 -5.54
N ALA A 33 -3.09 -25.53 -6.82
CA ALA A 33 -1.88 -25.95 -7.57
C ALA A 33 -0.79 -24.86 -7.60
N VAL A 34 -1.15 -23.56 -7.57
CA VAL A 34 -0.20 -22.45 -7.45
C VAL A 34 0.21 -22.22 -6.00
N ALA A 35 -0.75 -22.30 -5.07
CA ALA A 35 -0.57 -21.91 -3.69
C ALA A 35 0.20 -22.94 -2.87
N LEU A 36 0.08 -24.25 -3.18
CA LEU A 36 0.75 -25.31 -2.45
C LEU A 36 2.27 -25.11 -2.37
N PRO A 37 3.02 -24.99 -3.50
CA PRO A 37 4.44 -24.75 -3.43
C PRO A 37 4.80 -23.41 -2.76
N LEU A 38 4.02 -22.37 -2.99
CA LEU A 38 4.26 -21.06 -2.37
C LEU A 38 4.03 -21.08 -0.86
N ALA A 39 3.01 -21.80 -0.39
CA ALA A 39 2.74 -21.91 1.04
C ALA A 39 3.90 -22.61 1.78
N LEU A 40 4.38 -23.73 1.23
CA LEU A 40 5.55 -24.44 1.76
C LEU A 40 6.79 -23.54 1.77
N ALA A 41 7.06 -22.87 0.63
CA ALA A 41 8.23 -22.03 0.46
C ALA A 41 8.20 -20.80 1.41
N PHE A 42 7.04 -20.13 1.57
CA PHE A 42 6.91 -18.99 2.48
C PHE A 42 6.94 -19.41 3.95
N GLY A 43 6.46 -20.60 4.28
CA GLY A 43 6.62 -21.16 5.62
C GLY A 43 8.11 -21.29 5.98
N VAL A 44 8.89 -21.96 5.13
CA VAL A 44 10.35 -22.13 5.31
C VAL A 44 11.07 -20.78 5.30
N SER A 45 10.78 -19.92 4.32
CA SER A 45 11.46 -18.63 4.19
C SER A 45 11.15 -17.64 5.31
N SER A 46 10.09 -17.86 6.08
CA SER A 46 9.78 -17.08 7.27
C SER A 46 10.59 -17.50 8.51
N GLY A 47 11.41 -18.54 8.40
CA GLY A 47 12.11 -19.15 9.53
C GLY A 47 11.25 -20.11 10.35
N ALA A 48 10.01 -20.36 9.91
CA ALA A 48 9.13 -21.38 10.47
C ALA A 48 9.25 -22.70 9.68
N THR A 49 8.25 -23.57 9.77
CA THR A 49 8.22 -24.84 9.03
C THR A 49 7.38 -24.72 7.76
N ALA A 50 7.61 -25.59 6.79
CA ALA A 50 6.73 -25.69 5.62
C ALA A 50 5.28 -26.01 6.01
N ALA A 51 5.10 -26.82 7.06
CA ALA A 51 3.78 -27.13 7.63
C ALA A 51 3.09 -25.88 8.16
N ALA A 52 3.80 -24.96 8.84
CA ALA A 52 3.25 -23.70 9.31
C ALA A 52 2.70 -22.84 8.16
N GLY A 53 3.45 -22.76 7.05
CA GLY A 53 2.99 -22.06 5.84
C GLY A 53 1.75 -22.70 5.23
N LEU A 54 1.68 -24.04 5.19
CA LEU A 54 0.54 -24.77 4.64
C LEU A 54 -0.70 -24.59 5.53
N VAL A 55 -0.56 -24.74 6.86
CA VAL A 55 -1.64 -24.48 7.84
C VAL A 55 -2.17 -23.06 7.73
N THR A 56 -1.26 -22.08 7.56
CA THR A 56 -1.63 -20.70 7.31
C THR A 56 -2.51 -20.55 6.05
N ALA A 57 -2.11 -21.16 4.93
CA ALA A 57 -2.88 -21.07 3.68
C ALA A 57 -4.27 -21.72 3.81
N ILE A 58 -4.37 -22.84 4.54
CA ILE A 58 -5.63 -23.57 4.76
C ILE A 58 -6.56 -22.71 5.63
N ILE A 59 -6.12 -22.28 6.80
CA ILE A 59 -6.97 -21.57 7.76
C ILE A 59 -7.32 -20.17 7.27
N ALA A 60 -6.33 -19.40 6.80
CA ALA A 60 -6.57 -18.08 6.24
C ALA A 60 -7.51 -18.12 5.04
N GLY A 61 -7.34 -19.10 4.15
CA GLY A 61 -8.17 -19.24 2.96
C GLY A 61 -9.65 -19.55 3.27
N VAL A 62 -9.95 -20.20 4.41
CA VAL A 62 -11.34 -20.38 4.87
C VAL A 62 -11.83 -19.16 5.66
N VAL A 63 -11.14 -18.82 6.74
CA VAL A 63 -11.62 -17.84 7.73
C VAL A 63 -11.72 -16.44 7.09
N ILE A 64 -10.66 -16.01 6.41
CA ILE A 64 -10.62 -14.67 5.82
C ILE A 64 -11.58 -14.59 4.64
N ALA A 65 -11.69 -15.63 3.81
CA ALA A 65 -12.65 -15.61 2.71
C ALA A 65 -14.09 -15.53 3.19
N VAL A 66 -14.45 -16.35 4.20
CA VAL A 66 -15.82 -16.37 4.75
C VAL A 66 -16.19 -15.01 5.35
N LEU A 67 -15.29 -14.35 6.07
CA LEU A 67 -15.54 -13.06 6.72
C LEU A 67 -15.21 -11.85 5.84
N GLY A 68 -14.53 -12.04 4.72
CA GLY A 68 -13.92 -11.02 3.90
C GLY A 68 -14.88 -10.01 3.28
N GLY A 69 -14.34 -8.86 2.95
CA GLY A 69 -15.02 -7.75 2.29
C GLY A 69 -15.16 -7.88 0.78
N ALA A 70 -14.69 -9.01 0.21
CA ALA A 70 -14.72 -9.31 -1.22
C ALA A 70 -15.09 -10.76 -1.48
N SER A 71 -15.68 -11.02 -2.66
CA SER A 71 -16.03 -12.37 -3.14
C SER A 71 -14.84 -13.13 -3.75
N PHE A 72 -13.67 -12.50 -3.88
CA PHE A 72 -12.64 -12.95 -4.81
C PHE A 72 -11.24 -13.07 -4.22
N GLN A 73 -10.97 -12.63 -2.98
CA GLN A 73 -9.63 -12.64 -2.41
C GLN A 73 -9.19 -14.03 -1.95
N ILE A 74 -7.91 -14.32 -2.19
CA ILE A 74 -7.24 -15.53 -1.71
C ILE A 74 -6.16 -15.11 -0.72
N SER A 75 -6.33 -15.45 0.55
CA SER A 75 -5.41 -15.13 1.64
C SER A 75 -4.51 -16.30 2.00
N GLY A 76 -3.37 -16.01 2.64
CA GLY A 76 -2.40 -16.99 3.11
C GLY A 76 -1.02 -16.37 3.29
N PRO A 77 0.05 -17.15 3.51
CA PRO A 77 1.39 -16.61 3.69
C PRO A 77 1.87 -15.93 2.41
N THR A 78 2.60 -14.81 2.56
CA THR A 78 3.16 -14.03 1.45
C THR A 78 4.65 -13.80 1.61
N GLY A 79 5.34 -13.46 0.51
CA GLY A 79 6.77 -13.22 0.53
C GLY A 79 7.14 -11.98 1.35
N ALA A 80 6.33 -10.94 1.29
CA ALA A 80 6.54 -9.74 2.09
C ALA A 80 6.46 -10.04 3.58
N MET A 81 5.44 -10.79 3.98
CA MET A 81 5.28 -11.23 5.37
C MET A 81 6.47 -12.10 5.80
N SER A 82 6.88 -13.08 4.98
CA SER A 82 8.04 -13.94 5.29
C SER A 82 9.32 -13.13 5.53
N ALA A 83 9.53 -12.07 4.78
CA ALA A 83 10.69 -11.20 4.95
C ALA A 83 10.76 -10.50 6.32
N VAL A 84 9.60 -10.12 6.87
CA VAL A 84 9.49 -9.56 8.23
C VAL A 84 9.76 -10.62 9.29
N LEU A 85 9.19 -11.83 9.08
CA LEU A 85 9.18 -12.88 10.09
C LEU A 85 10.56 -13.46 10.38
N VAL A 86 11.45 -13.53 9.38
CA VAL A 86 12.83 -14.03 9.56
C VAL A 86 13.56 -13.29 10.69
N GLY A 87 13.44 -11.96 10.74
CA GLY A 87 14.07 -11.15 11.79
C GLY A 87 13.45 -11.42 13.18
N ILE A 88 12.13 -11.62 13.21
CA ILE A 88 11.41 -11.91 14.47
C ILE A 88 11.78 -13.31 14.98
N VAL A 89 11.83 -14.31 14.10
CA VAL A 89 12.24 -15.68 14.46
C VAL A 89 13.68 -15.69 14.99
N ALA A 90 14.59 -14.97 14.33
CA ALA A 90 16.00 -14.89 14.75
C ALA A 90 16.17 -14.26 16.15
N SER A 91 15.32 -13.27 16.50
CA SER A 91 15.43 -12.53 17.75
C SER A 91 14.58 -13.10 18.90
N TYR A 92 13.41 -13.64 18.59
CA TYR A 92 12.38 -14.00 19.58
C TYR A 92 11.81 -15.43 19.39
N GLY A 93 12.34 -16.19 18.43
CA GLY A 93 11.85 -17.52 18.09
C GLY A 93 10.43 -17.54 17.52
N LEU A 94 9.87 -18.74 17.36
CA LEU A 94 8.51 -18.92 16.82
C LEU A 94 7.43 -18.36 17.74
N GLN A 95 7.62 -18.39 19.07
CA GLN A 95 6.66 -17.80 20.02
C GLN A 95 6.53 -16.30 19.81
N GLY A 96 7.65 -15.59 19.51
CA GLY A 96 7.63 -14.18 19.13
C GLY A 96 6.78 -13.90 17.89
N VAL A 97 6.88 -14.78 16.87
CA VAL A 97 6.04 -14.68 15.66
C VAL A 97 4.57 -14.88 15.96
N PHE A 98 4.24 -15.91 16.72
CA PHE A 98 2.85 -16.21 17.06
C PHE A 98 2.19 -15.10 17.87
N PHE A 99 2.95 -14.54 18.80
CA PHE A 99 2.53 -13.37 19.58
C PHE A 99 2.30 -12.14 18.72
N ALA A 100 3.29 -11.82 17.88
CA ALA A 100 3.20 -10.69 16.98
C ALA A 100 2.04 -10.86 15.98
N CYS A 101 1.79 -12.07 15.48
CA CYS A 101 0.65 -12.39 14.64
C CYS A 101 -0.68 -12.15 15.34
N PHE A 102 -0.84 -12.68 16.57
CA PHE A 102 -2.06 -12.51 17.35
C PHE A 102 -2.37 -11.04 17.63
N ALA A 103 -1.38 -10.29 18.11
CA ALA A 103 -1.53 -8.87 18.42
C ALA A 103 -1.74 -8.01 17.16
N ALA A 104 -1.04 -8.30 16.06
CA ALA A 104 -1.26 -7.66 14.78
C ALA A 104 -2.67 -7.94 14.22
N GLY A 105 -3.17 -9.18 14.40
CA GLY A 105 -4.55 -9.54 14.09
C GLY A 105 -5.55 -8.69 14.89
N ALA A 106 -5.31 -8.47 16.18
CA ALA A 106 -6.15 -7.60 17.00
C ALA A 106 -6.10 -6.13 16.51
N LEU A 107 -4.93 -5.62 16.12
CA LEU A 107 -4.81 -4.28 15.52
C LEU A 107 -5.57 -4.17 14.19
N LEU A 108 -5.49 -5.17 13.32
CA LEU A 108 -6.23 -5.19 12.04
C LEU A 108 -7.74 -5.22 12.28
N LEU A 109 -8.19 -6.00 13.27
CA LEU A 109 -9.61 -6.05 13.66
C LEU A 109 -10.09 -4.69 14.14
N LEU A 110 -9.34 -4.03 15.02
CA LEU A 110 -9.64 -2.67 15.49
C LEU A 110 -9.63 -1.67 14.32
N ALA A 111 -8.64 -1.74 13.43
CA ALA A 111 -8.57 -0.88 12.26
C ALA A 111 -9.82 -1.01 11.37
N GLY A 112 -10.33 -2.23 11.18
CA GLY A 112 -11.57 -2.46 10.45
C GLY A 112 -12.81 -1.89 11.17
N ILE A 113 -12.91 -2.08 12.49
CA ILE A 113 -14.01 -1.54 13.33
C ILE A 113 -14.01 -0.01 13.29
N PHE A 114 -12.85 0.64 13.39
CA PHE A 114 -12.70 2.09 13.33
C PHE A 114 -12.73 2.65 11.89
N LYS A 115 -12.99 1.80 10.88
CA LYS A 115 -13.12 2.19 9.46
C LYS A 115 -11.85 2.84 8.89
N LEU A 116 -10.70 2.34 9.25
CA LEU A 116 -9.40 2.83 8.78
C LEU A 116 -9.01 2.28 7.40
N GLY A 117 -9.84 1.48 6.75
CA GLY A 117 -9.59 0.95 5.42
C GLY A 117 -9.33 2.02 4.34
N ARG A 118 -9.82 3.25 4.57
CA ARG A 118 -9.56 4.38 3.66
C ARG A 118 -8.13 4.92 3.72
N LEU A 119 -7.37 4.61 4.77
CA LEU A 119 -5.99 5.12 4.92
C LEU A 119 -5.07 4.68 3.78
N ILE A 120 -5.36 3.56 3.14
CA ILE A 120 -4.59 3.07 1.99
C ILE A 120 -4.58 4.07 0.82
N SER A 121 -5.64 4.88 0.66
CA SER A 121 -5.74 5.86 -0.42
C SER A 121 -4.75 7.03 -0.29
N PHE A 122 -4.15 7.21 0.88
CA PHE A 122 -3.12 8.23 1.12
C PHE A 122 -1.70 7.77 0.74
N ILE A 123 -1.52 6.49 0.41
CA ILE A 123 -0.20 5.96 0.00
C ILE A 123 -0.07 6.11 -1.53
N PRO A 124 0.88 6.95 -2.01
CA PRO A 124 1.08 7.14 -3.44
C PRO A 124 1.57 5.88 -4.14
N MET A 125 1.14 5.68 -5.39
CA MET A 125 1.52 4.52 -6.20
C MET A 125 3.04 4.29 -6.32
N PRO A 126 3.90 5.31 -6.52
CA PRO A 126 5.36 5.11 -6.56
C PRO A 126 5.95 4.56 -5.25
N VAL A 127 5.36 4.93 -4.09
CA VAL A 127 5.78 4.39 -2.78
C VAL A 127 5.44 2.89 -2.70
N ILE A 128 4.24 2.50 -3.13
CA ILE A 128 3.82 1.09 -3.17
C ILE A 128 4.73 0.28 -4.09
N MET A 129 5.03 0.80 -5.29
CA MET A 129 5.95 0.14 -6.24
C MET A 129 7.37 0.01 -5.67
N GLY A 130 7.89 1.06 -5.03
CA GLY A 130 9.19 1.04 -4.37
C GLY A 130 9.24 0.01 -3.25
N PHE A 131 8.23 -0.02 -2.42
CA PHE A 131 8.07 -0.97 -1.33
C PHE A 131 8.02 -2.42 -1.83
N THR A 132 7.17 -2.73 -2.82
CA THR A 132 7.09 -4.09 -3.39
C THR A 132 8.38 -4.52 -4.08
N SER A 133 9.09 -3.59 -4.73
CA SER A 133 10.40 -3.88 -5.34
C SER A 133 11.48 -4.14 -4.29
N GLY A 134 11.48 -3.38 -3.20
CA GLY A 134 12.37 -3.63 -2.06
C GLY A 134 12.14 -5.00 -1.43
N ILE A 135 10.88 -5.39 -1.22
CA ILE A 135 10.50 -6.73 -0.75
C ILE A 135 10.98 -7.82 -1.72
N ALA A 136 10.83 -7.61 -3.03
CA ALA A 136 11.30 -8.57 -4.02
C ALA A 136 12.82 -8.82 -3.90
N ILE A 137 13.60 -7.76 -3.68
CA ILE A 137 15.04 -7.85 -3.41
C ILE A 137 15.31 -8.64 -2.13
N ILE A 138 14.61 -8.32 -1.03
CA ILE A 138 14.76 -9.01 0.26
C ILE A 138 14.45 -10.51 0.13
N ILE A 139 13.37 -10.87 -0.58
CA ILE A 139 13.01 -12.27 -0.82
C ILE A 139 14.13 -12.98 -1.60
N ALA A 140 14.62 -12.38 -2.69
CA ALA A 140 15.67 -12.96 -3.51
C ALA A 140 16.96 -13.17 -2.69
N MET A 141 17.36 -12.16 -1.90
CA MET A 141 18.51 -12.25 -0.99
C MET A 141 18.33 -13.35 0.06
N GLY A 142 17.15 -13.48 0.64
CA GLY A 142 16.84 -14.50 1.64
C GLY A 142 16.84 -15.94 1.09
N GLN A 143 16.80 -16.13 -0.23
CA GLN A 143 16.84 -17.45 -0.86
C GLN A 143 18.24 -17.89 -1.28
N ILE A 144 19.27 -17.07 -1.09
CA ILE A 144 20.64 -17.41 -1.53
C ILE A 144 21.11 -18.71 -0.89
N ASP A 145 20.96 -18.87 0.43
CA ASP A 145 21.37 -20.09 1.12
C ASP A 145 20.69 -21.35 0.55
N ASN A 146 19.38 -21.31 0.42
CA ASN A 146 18.62 -22.46 -0.07
C ASN A 146 18.90 -22.75 -1.56
N PHE A 147 19.06 -21.70 -2.38
CA PHE A 147 19.32 -21.86 -3.81
C PHE A 147 20.70 -22.42 -4.11
N PHE A 148 21.71 -21.91 -3.39
CA PHE A 148 23.11 -22.35 -3.58
C PHE A 148 23.50 -23.50 -2.66
N GLY A 149 22.63 -23.91 -1.72
CA GLY A 149 22.98 -24.96 -0.74
C GLY A 149 24.13 -24.54 0.18
N THR A 150 24.20 -23.24 0.52
CA THR A 150 25.19 -22.63 1.42
C THR A 150 24.57 -22.34 2.79
N ALA A 151 25.38 -21.89 3.73
CA ALA A 151 24.95 -21.42 5.03
C ALA A 151 25.50 -20.01 5.28
N SER A 152 24.66 -19.13 5.82
CA SER A 152 25.03 -17.76 6.22
C SER A 152 24.62 -17.49 7.68
N GLU A 153 25.25 -16.51 8.30
CA GLU A 153 24.97 -16.05 9.65
C GLU A 153 24.53 -14.58 9.65
N GLY A 154 23.57 -14.23 10.49
CA GLY A 154 23.13 -12.84 10.69
C GLY A 154 21.63 -12.72 10.86
N SER A 155 21.22 -11.66 11.54
CA SER A 155 19.81 -11.34 11.82
C SER A 155 19.11 -10.62 10.67
N SER A 156 19.85 -10.06 9.70
CA SER A 156 19.33 -9.39 8.52
C SER A 156 19.90 -9.99 7.24
N ASN A 157 19.19 -9.82 6.11
CA ASN A 157 19.65 -10.32 4.82
C ASN A 157 21.00 -9.70 4.39
N LEU A 158 21.24 -8.43 4.69
CA LEU A 158 22.52 -7.77 4.43
C LEU A 158 23.64 -8.38 5.30
N ALA A 159 23.37 -8.65 6.59
CA ALA A 159 24.32 -9.30 7.49
C ALA A 159 24.65 -10.74 7.02
N LYS A 160 23.64 -11.49 6.54
CA LYS A 160 23.83 -12.82 5.95
C LYS A 160 24.76 -12.78 4.74
N ILE A 161 24.54 -11.84 3.81
CA ILE A 161 25.42 -11.69 2.63
C ILE A 161 26.83 -11.29 3.07
N ALA A 162 26.97 -10.36 4.01
CA ALA A 162 28.26 -9.96 4.53
C ALA A 162 28.99 -11.12 5.23
N SER A 163 28.26 -12.08 5.82
CA SER A 163 28.87 -13.23 6.50
C SER A 163 29.65 -14.16 5.55
N TYR A 164 29.30 -14.18 4.26
CA TYR A 164 30.06 -14.98 3.28
C TYR A 164 31.52 -14.53 3.10
N THR A 165 31.83 -13.26 3.40
CA THR A 165 33.24 -12.79 3.38
C THR A 165 34.08 -13.46 4.46
N ARG A 166 33.46 -13.87 5.57
CA ARG A 166 34.12 -14.55 6.71
C ARG A 166 34.01 -16.07 6.59
N LEU A 167 32.80 -16.58 6.27
CA LEU A 167 32.51 -18.02 6.23
C LEU A 167 32.95 -18.70 4.93
N GLY A 168 33.18 -17.92 3.88
CA GLY A 168 33.33 -18.40 2.52
C GLY A 168 31.99 -18.70 1.84
N PHE A 169 32.00 -18.63 0.52
CA PHE A 169 30.85 -19.01 -0.29
C PHE A 169 31.14 -20.37 -0.96
N HIS A 170 30.49 -21.43 -0.43
CA HIS A 170 30.70 -22.81 -0.88
C HIS A 170 29.40 -23.38 -1.48
N PRO A 171 29.09 -23.10 -2.75
CA PRO A 171 27.87 -23.55 -3.38
C PRO A 171 27.86 -25.07 -3.60
N ASN A 172 26.72 -25.70 -3.27
CA ASN A 172 26.42 -27.07 -3.61
C ASN A 172 25.91 -27.12 -5.06
N LEU A 173 26.69 -27.70 -5.97
CA LEU A 173 26.35 -27.76 -7.39
C LEU A 173 25.02 -28.46 -7.66
N GLN A 174 24.68 -29.50 -6.88
CA GLN A 174 23.39 -30.21 -7.03
C GLN A 174 22.22 -29.27 -6.67
N ALA A 175 22.34 -28.50 -5.59
CA ALA A 175 21.30 -27.51 -5.20
C ALA A 175 21.14 -26.46 -6.30
N VAL A 176 22.23 -25.90 -6.81
CA VAL A 176 22.22 -24.91 -7.90
C VAL A 176 21.53 -25.46 -9.15
N LEU A 177 21.86 -26.69 -9.56
CA LEU A 177 21.23 -27.30 -10.74
C LEU A 177 19.73 -27.50 -10.56
N ILE A 178 19.28 -27.94 -9.38
CA ILE A 178 17.84 -28.09 -9.05
C ILE A 178 17.14 -26.74 -9.01
N GLY A 179 17.72 -25.74 -8.36
CA GLY A 179 17.15 -24.39 -8.34
C GLY A 179 17.05 -23.79 -9.75
N LEU A 180 18.11 -23.93 -10.55
CA LEU A 180 18.14 -23.42 -11.91
C LEU A 180 17.13 -24.15 -12.83
N LEU A 181 16.98 -25.47 -12.67
CA LEU A 181 15.97 -26.24 -13.38
C LEU A 181 14.57 -25.66 -13.18
N VAL A 182 14.20 -25.35 -11.94
CA VAL A 182 12.90 -24.75 -11.62
C VAL A 182 12.77 -23.36 -12.24
N VAL A 183 13.79 -22.51 -12.12
CA VAL A 183 13.79 -21.17 -12.72
C VAL A 183 13.58 -21.25 -14.23
N VAL A 184 14.32 -22.11 -14.92
CA VAL A 184 14.19 -22.30 -16.38
C VAL A 184 12.81 -22.80 -16.76
N VAL A 185 12.28 -23.82 -16.06
CA VAL A 185 10.91 -24.31 -16.29
C VAL A 185 9.90 -23.18 -16.12
N MET A 186 9.97 -22.40 -15.06
CA MET A 186 9.03 -21.30 -14.81
C MET A 186 9.11 -20.17 -15.85
N ILE A 187 10.27 -19.92 -16.45
CA ILE A 187 10.46 -18.89 -17.48
C ILE A 187 9.97 -19.40 -18.84
N VAL A 188 10.32 -20.62 -19.21
CA VAL A 188 10.03 -21.20 -20.54
C VAL A 188 8.60 -21.73 -20.64
N TRP A 189 7.93 -22.00 -19.48
CA TRP A 189 6.59 -22.59 -19.46
C TRP A 189 5.58 -21.78 -20.27
N PRO A 190 4.91 -22.38 -21.28
CA PRO A 190 4.02 -21.65 -22.16
C PRO A 190 2.83 -21.04 -21.42
N LYS A 191 2.54 -19.76 -21.67
CA LYS A 191 1.40 -19.04 -21.06
C LYS A 191 0.06 -19.74 -21.28
N LYS A 192 -0.12 -20.40 -22.43
CA LYS A 192 -1.34 -21.17 -22.75
C LYS A 192 -1.56 -22.35 -21.79
N TRP A 193 -0.50 -23.03 -21.40
CA TRP A 193 -0.55 -24.16 -20.46
C TRP A 193 -0.57 -23.67 -19.00
N GLY A 194 0.08 -22.55 -18.74
CA GLY A 194 0.14 -21.95 -17.40
C GLY A 194 -1.23 -21.57 -16.80
N ALA A 195 -2.26 -21.41 -17.64
CA ALA A 195 -3.62 -21.20 -17.20
C ALA A 195 -4.28 -22.48 -16.61
N ARG A 196 -3.80 -23.69 -17.00
CA ARG A 196 -4.31 -24.97 -16.51
C ARG A 196 -3.37 -25.62 -15.50
N VAL A 197 -2.08 -25.60 -15.77
CA VAL A 197 -1.03 -26.20 -14.92
C VAL A 197 0.06 -25.16 -14.69
N PRO A 198 0.23 -24.67 -13.46
CA PRO A 198 1.25 -23.66 -13.14
C PRO A 198 2.67 -24.18 -13.36
N GLY A 199 3.52 -23.35 -13.98
CA GLY A 199 4.94 -23.73 -14.21
C GLY A 199 5.72 -23.95 -12.91
N SER A 200 5.33 -23.33 -11.79
CA SER A 200 5.93 -23.59 -10.47
C SER A 200 5.67 -25.02 -10.00
N LEU A 201 4.44 -25.53 -10.16
CA LEU A 201 4.10 -26.91 -9.80
C LEU A 201 4.89 -27.90 -10.66
N VAL A 202 4.92 -27.68 -11.99
CA VAL A 202 5.69 -28.54 -12.91
C VAL A 202 7.17 -28.52 -12.58
N GLY A 203 7.73 -27.33 -12.33
CA GLY A 203 9.14 -27.16 -11.96
C GLY A 203 9.50 -27.94 -10.70
N ILE A 204 8.66 -27.85 -9.65
CA ILE A 204 8.89 -28.58 -8.40
C ILE A 204 8.75 -30.09 -8.57
N ILE A 205 7.72 -30.57 -9.28
CA ILE A 205 7.56 -32.01 -9.56
C ILE A 205 8.79 -32.53 -10.30
N LEU A 206 9.21 -31.84 -11.36
CA LEU A 206 10.37 -32.23 -12.14
C LEU A 206 11.67 -32.23 -11.30
N ALA A 207 11.87 -31.18 -10.50
CA ALA A 207 13.01 -31.05 -9.59
C ALA A 207 13.03 -32.19 -8.56
N THR A 208 11.90 -32.57 -8.01
CA THR A 208 11.77 -33.67 -7.04
C THR A 208 12.06 -35.04 -7.69
N VAL A 209 11.51 -35.25 -8.89
CA VAL A 209 11.77 -36.49 -9.66
C VAL A 209 13.25 -36.60 -10.00
N VAL A 210 13.86 -35.52 -10.51
CA VAL A 210 15.30 -35.47 -10.84
C VAL A 210 16.15 -35.74 -9.60
N SER A 211 15.87 -35.07 -8.48
CA SER A 211 16.58 -35.25 -7.22
C SER A 211 16.48 -36.69 -6.71
N ALA A 212 15.32 -37.32 -6.81
CA ALA A 212 15.13 -38.73 -6.42
C ALA A 212 15.82 -39.71 -7.36
N LEU A 213 15.75 -39.48 -8.67
CA LEU A 213 16.33 -40.35 -9.70
C LEU A 213 17.87 -40.38 -9.61
N PHE A 214 18.50 -39.21 -9.39
CA PHE A 214 19.94 -39.07 -9.28
C PHE A 214 20.47 -39.21 -7.85
N ARG A 215 19.62 -39.59 -6.88
CA ARG A 215 19.98 -39.77 -5.46
C ARG A 215 20.80 -38.60 -4.90
N MET A 216 20.27 -37.39 -5.09
CA MET A 216 20.96 -36.17 -4.65
C MET A 216 20.77 -35.93 -3.14
N ASP A 217 21.35 -36.82 -2.33
CA ASP A 217 21.15 -36.85 -0.86
C ASP A 217 21.84 -35.67 -0.14
N SER A 218 22.68 -34.89 -0.84
CA SER A 218 23.33 -33.71 -0.28
C SER A 218 22.44 -32.46 -0.25
N ILE A 219 21.23 -32.53 -0.85
CA ILE A 219 20.32 -31.39 -0.94
C ILE A 219 19.34 -31.42 0.24
N ALA A 220 19.24 -30.29 0.96
CA ALA A 220 18.25 -30.14 2.00
C ALA A 220 16.82 -30.21 1.44
N THR A 221 15.95 -30.92 2.14
CA THR A 221 14.53 -31.09 1.79
C THR A 221 13.62 -30.40 2.79
N VAL A 222 12.33 -30.30 2.46
CA VAL A 222 11.29 -29.65 3.28
C VAL A 222 11.15 -30.31 4.65
N GLY A 223 11.37 -31.62 4.76
CA GLY A 223 11.17 -32.37 6.00
C GLY A 223 9.71 -32.75 6.23
N ASP A 224 9.44 -33.36 7.38
CA ASP A 224 8.14 -33.93 7.70
C ASP A 224 7.02 -32.88 7.72
N ILE A 225 5.91 -33.23 7.07
CA ILE A 225 4.65 -32.48 7.12
C ILE A 225 3.65 -33.29 7.94
N PRO A 226 3.34 -32.85 9.17
CA PRO A 226 2.44 -33.58 10.03
C PRO A 226 1.02 -33.58 9.44
N ARG A 227 0.32 -34.69 9.61
CA ARG A 227 -1.07 -34.86 9.16
C ARG A 227 -2.06 -34.28 10.19
N THR A 228 -1.81 -33.04 10.62
CA THR A 228 -2.65 -32.33 11.59
C THR A 228 -2.66 -30.86 11.31
N LEU A 229 -3.79 -30.20 11.53
CA LEU A 229 -3.90 -28.74 11.47
C LEU A 229 -3.37 -28.06 12.74
N MET A 230 -3.34 -28.77 13.87
CA MET A 230 -2.78 -28.28 15.13
C MET A 230 -1.31 -28.70 15.21
N LEU A 231 -0.41 -27.79 14.88
CA LEU A 231 1.02 -28.07 14.96
C LEU A 231 1.48 -28.12 16.42
N ALA A 232 2.59 -28.83 16.68
CA ALA A 232 3.20 -28.91 18.00
C ALA A 232 3.65 -27.50 18.46
N ASP A 233 4.37 -26.80 17.58
CA ASP A 233 4.73 -25.40 17.77
C ASP A 233 3.54 -24.52 17.43
N ARG A 234 2.90 -23.95 18.45
CA ARG A 234 1.77 -23.03 18.35
C ARG A 234 1.84 -22.02 19.48
N LEU A 235 0.97 -21.01 19.44
CA LEU A 235 0.90 -19.97 20.47
C LEU A 235 0.69 -20.57 21.85
N ASP A 236 1.63 -20.33 22.74
CA ASP A 236 1.54 -20.61 24.16
C ASP A 236 1.38 -19.30 24.94
N LEU A 237 0.18 -19.05 25.44
CA LEU A 237 -0.13 -17.85 26.22
C LEU A 237 0.61 -17.84 27.58
N GLY A 238 1.06 -19.00 28.08
CA GLY A 238 1.83 -19.10 29.33
C GLY A 238 3.28 -18.62 29.19
N SER A 239 3.81 -18.56 27.98
CA SER A 239 5.17 -18.10 27.68
C SER A 239 5.30 -16.58 27.58
N LEU A 240 4.21 -15.82 27.77
CA LEU A 240 4.17 -14.37 27.70
C LEU A 240 4.96 -13.72 28.84
N ASN A 241 5.88 -12.85 28.41
CA ASN A 241 6.67 -11.99 29.29
C ASN A 241 6.42 -10.52 28.85
N LEU A 242 6.26 -9.62 29.83
CA LEU A 242 6.03 -8.18 29.58
C LEU A 242 7.18 -7.53 28.79
N ASP A 243 8.42 -7.97 29.00
CA ASP A 243 9.57 -7.44 28.27
C ASP A 243 9.57 -7.90 26.81
N MET A 244 9.15 -9.13 26.53
CA MET A 244 8.93 -9.63 25.18
C MET A 244 7.85 -8.79 24.47
N LEU A 245 6.76 -8.47 25.16
CA LEU A 245 5.67 -7.66 24.58
C LEU A 245 6.14 -6.26 24.18
N LYS A 246 6.95 -5.59 25.02
CA LYS A 246 7.52 -4.27 24.70
C LYS A 246 8.40 -4.30 23.46
N ASN A 247 9.23 -5.33 23.35
CA ASN A 247 10.15 -5.48 22.22
C ASN A 247 9.44 -5.88 20.92
N LEU A 248 8.25 -6.49 21.01
CA LEU A 248 7.44 -6.88 19.85
C LEU A 248 6.53 -5.77 19.33
N ILE A 249 6.46 -4.59 19.95
CA ILE A 249 5.58 -3.49 19.47
C ILE A 249 5.87 -3.13 18.01
N SER A 250 7.15 -2.92 17.65
CA SER A 250 7.54 -2.61 16.27
C SER A 250 7.18 -3.76 15.30
N PRO A 251 7.55 -5.03 15.55
CA PRO A 251 7.07 -6.17 14.78
C PRO A 251 5.55 -6.26 14.63
N ILE A 252 4.79 -6.05 15.71
CA ILE A 252 3.32 -6.10 15.70
C ILE A 252 2.75 -5.04 14.75
N VAL A 253 3.23 -3.80 14.86
CA VAL A 253 2.79 -2.69 14.00
C VAL A 253 3.19 -2.97 12.55
N THR A 254 4.39 -3.50 12.31
CA THR A 254 4.88 -3.87 10.98
C THR A 254 3.97 -4.92 10.32
N ILE A 255 3.66 -6.00 11.03
CA ILE A 255 2.79 -7.08 10.52
C ILE A 255 1.39 -6.53 10.25
N ALA A 256 0.83 -5.71 11.15
CA ALA A 256 -0.49 -5.11 10.97
C ALA A 256 -0.52 -4.14 9.77
N ALA A 257 0.46 -3.25 9.66
CA ALA A 257 0.56 -2.30 8.55
C ALA A 257 0.72 -3.02 7.20
N LEU A 258 1.60 -4.02 7.15
CA LEU A 258 1.82 -4.83 5.95
C LEU A 258 0.57 -5.63 5.58
N GLY A 259 -0.07 -6.26 6.57
CA GLY A 259 -1.34 -6.99 6.39
C GLY A 259 -2.44 -6.09 5.84
N MET A 260 -2.58 -4.88 6.34
CA MET A 260 -3.52 -3.87 5.85
C MET A 260 -3.19 -3.48 4.40
N ILE A 261 -1.94 -3.09 4.12
CA ILE A 261 -1.52 -2.60 2.80
C ILE A 261 -1.69 -3.70 1.74
N GLU A 262 -1.13 -4.89 1.96
CA GLU A 262 -1.21 -5.98 0.97
C GLU A 262 -2.65 -6.40 0.71
N SER A 263 -3.47 -6.56 1.76
CA SER A 263 -4.84 -7.03 1.62
C SER A 263 -5.73 -6.00 0.94
N LEU A 264 -5.60 -4.71 1.28
CA LEU A 264 -6.39 -3.67 0.65
C LEU A 264 -5.97 -3.39 -0.79
N LEU A 265 -4.67 -3.44 -1.10
CA LEU A 265 -4.17 -3.34 -2.48
C LEU A 265 -4.63 -4.52 -3.33
N CYS A 266 -4.57 -5.73 -2.78
CA CYS A 266 -5.08 -6.93 -3.44
C CYS A 266 -6.57 -6.78 -3.75
N GLY A 267 -7.37 -6.36 -2.75
CA GLY A 267 -8.80 -6.11 -2.90
C GLY A 267 -9.12 -5.06 -3.95
N ALA A 268 -8.46 -3.91 -3.90
CA ALA A 268 -8.66 -2.83 -4.87
C ALA A 268 -8.24 -3.23 -6.30
N SER A 269 -7.16 -4.00 -6.45
CA SER A 269 -6.72 -4.50 -7.75
C SER A 269 -7.69 -5.53 -8.34
N ALA A 270 -8.10 -6.50 -7.54
CA ALA A 270 -9.00 -7.57 -7.98
C ALA A 270 -10.43 -7.07 -8.18
N SER A 271 -10.90 -6.09 -7.41
CA SER A 271 -12.17 -5.38 -7.62
C SER A 271 -12.25 -4.80 -9.03
N ARG A 272 -11.18 -4.16 -9.49
CA ARG A 272 -11.10 -3.65 -10.89
C ARG A 272 -11.09 -4.77 -11.92
N MET A 273 -10.40 -5.89 -11.64
CA MET A 273 -10.33 -7.03 -12.58
C MET A 273 -11.67 -7.74 -12.73
N LYS A 274 -12.46 -7.82 -11.65
CA LYS A 274 -13.75 -8.52 -11.62
C LYS A 274 -14.94 -7.59 -11.83
N ASN A 275 -14.71 -6.26 -11.73
CA ASN A 275 -15.74 -5.22 -11.73
C ASN A 275 -16.81 -5.46 -10.65
N GLU A 276 -16.35 -5.82 -9.44
CA GLU A 276 -17.20 -6.03 -8.27
C GLU A 276 -16.78 -5.12 -7.12
N PRO A 277 -17.70 -4.69 -6.24
CA PRO A 277 -17.39 -3.81 -5.13
C PRO A 277 -16.49 -4.51 -4.09
N PHE A 278 -15.67 -3.71 -3.42
CA PHE A 278 -14.76 -4.12 -2.37
C PHE A 278 -15.01 -3.31 -1.08
N ASN A 279 -15.24 -3.99 0.02
CA ASN A 279 -15.38 -3.36 1.33
C ASN A 279 -14.07 -3.49 2.12
N ALA A 280 -13.28 -2.43 2.12
CA ALA A 280 -11.97 -2.38 2.77
C ALA A 280 -12.05 -2.61 4.28
N ASP A 281 -13.03 -2.03 4.97
CA ASP A 281 -13.16 -2.16 6.42
C ASP A 281 -13.55 -3.58 6.84
N GLN A 282 -14.47 -4.21 6.11
CA GLN A 282 -14.85 -5.60 6.33
C GLN A 282 -13.68 -6.56 6.06
N GLU A 283 -12.86 -6.24 5.05
CA GLU A 283 -11.65 -7.03 4.76
C GLU A 283 -10.66 -6.97 5.92
N LEU A 284 -10.42 -5.78 6.51
CA LEU A 284 -9.54 -5.65 7.67
C LEU A 284 -10.05 -6.45 8.88
N ILE A 285 -11.37 -6.49 9.09
CA ILE A 285 -11.97 -7.33 10.13
C ILE A 285 -11.64 -8.81 9.87
N ALA A 286 -11.84 -9.27 8.64
CA ALA A 286 -11.57 -10.66 8.28
C ALA A 286 -10.10 -11.04 8.42
N GLN A 287 -9.21 -10.17 7.95
CA GLN A 287 -7.75 -10.32 8.11
C GLN A 287 -7.37 -10.34 9.60
N GLY A 288 -7.99 -9.48 10.41
CA GLY A 288 -7.81 -9.44 11.85
C GLY A 288 -8.19 -10.75 12.53
N VAL A 289 -9.40 -11.24 12.28
CA VAL A 289 -9.88 -12.53 12.85
C VAL A 289 -9.01 -13.69 12.37
N GLY A 290 -8.65 -13.73 11.09
CA GLY A 290 -7.77 -14.76 10.54
C GLY A 290 -6.42 -14.80 11.26
N ASN A 291 -5.77 -13.65 11.41
CA ASN A 291 -4.46 -13.54 12.05
C ASN A 291 -4.49 -13.77 13.57
N ILE A 292 -5.62 -13.56 14.25
CA ILE A 292 -5.82 -13.98 15.65
C ILE A 292 -5.88 -15.50 15.76
N LEU A 293 -6.54 -16.16 14.82
CA LEU A 293 -6.73 -17.62 14.87
C LEU A 293 -5.49 -18.41 14.45
N LEU A 294 -4.73 -17.91 13.45
CA LEU A 294 -3.59 -18.62 12.87
C LEU A 294 -2.57 -19.13 13.90
N PRO A 295 -2.09 -18.33 14.86
CA PRO A 295 -1.10 -18.77 15.84
C PRO A 295 -1.59 -19.91 16.74
N LEU A 296 -2.89 -20.01 16.98
CA LEU A 296 -3.48 -21.09 17.78
C LEU A 296 -3.32 -22.47 17.10
N PHE A 297 -3.11 -22.48 15.79
CA PHE A 297 -2.86 -23.68 15.00
C PHE A 297 -1.37 -23.85 14.64
N GLY A 298 -0.50 -22.90 15.03
CA GLY A 298 0.91 -22.87 14.65
C GLY A 298 1.14 -22.26 13.27
N GLY A 299 0.16 -21.54 12.73
CA GLY A 299 0.29 -20.80 11.48
C GLY A 299 1.04 -19.48 11.67
N VAL A 300 1.67 -19.01 10.59
CA VAL A 300 2.32 -17.71 10.50
C VAL A 300 1.34 -16.64 10.00
N PRO A 301 1.64 -15.33 10.15
CA PRO A 301 0.78 -14.25 9.66
C PRO A 301 0.42 -14.40 8.19
N ALA A 302 -0.85 -14.09 7.88
CA ALA A 302 -1.41 -14.14 6.53
C ALA A 302 -1.86 -12.76 6.03
N THR A 303 -1.83 -12.61 4.71
CA THR A 303 -2.46 -11.48 3.99
C THR A 303 -3.13 -11.97 2.72
N ALA A 304 -3.92 -11.13 2.06
CA ALA A 304 -4.41 -11.43 0.73
C ALA A 304 -3.28 -11.36 -0.31
N ALA A 305 -3.18 -12.35 -1.19
CA ALA A 305 -2.11 -12.47 -2.16
C ALA A 305 -2.57 -12.12 -3.57
N ILE A 306 -2.06 -11.02 -4.15
CA ILE A 306 -2.41 -10.53 -5.48
C ILE A 306 -2.25 -11.62 -6.56
N ALA A 307 -1.13 -12.35 -6.54
CA ALA A 307 -0.85 -13.38 -7.54
C ALA A 307 -1.89 -14.52 -7.51
N ARG A 308 -2.21 -15.05 -6.32
CA ARG A 308 -3.21 -16.12 -6.12
C ARG A 308 -4.62 -15.64 -6.46
N THR A 309 -4.97 -14.43 -6.01
CA THR A 309 -6.26 -13.79 -6.31
C THR A 309 -6.44 -13.55 -7.83
N SER A 310 -5.39 -13.08 -8.52
CA SER A 310 -5.42 -12.93 -9.98
C SER A 310 -5.63 -14.26 -10.70
N VAL A 311 -5.03 -15.34 -10.22
CA VAL A 311 -5.25 -16.69 -10.78
C VAL A 311 -6.69 -17.11 -10.57
N ALA A 312 -7.26 -16.93 -9.39
CA ALA A 312 -8.65 -17.26 -9.07
C ALA A 312 -9.63 -16.53 -10.00
N VAL A 313 -9.49 -15.22 -10.13
CA VAL A 313 -10.33 -14.38 -11.00
C VAL A 313 -10.22 -14.82 -12.46
N LYS A 314 -9.00 -15.03 -12.98
CA LYS A 314 -8.76 -15.49 -14.36
C LYS A 314 -9.25 -16.91 -14.60
N SER A 315 -9.33 -17.75 -13.57
CA SER A 315 -9.90 -19.11 -13.66
C SER A 315 -11.41 -19.14 -13.60
N GLY A 316 -12.06 -17.97 -13.54
CA GLY A 316 -13.52 -17.85 -13.62
C GLY A 316 -14.24 -18.00 -12.29
N GLN A 317 -13.56 -17.75 -11.17
CA GLN A 317 -14.14 -17.69 -9.82
C GLN A 317 -15.43 -16.86 -9.81
N GLN A 318 -16.48 -17.40 -9.21
CA GLN A 318 -17.78 -16.74 -9.09
C GLN A 318 -17.99 -16.14 -7.71
N THR A 319 -17.69 -16.90 -6.65
CA THR A 319 -17.90 -16.50 -5.26
C THR A 319 -16.68 -16.78 -4.39
N ARG A 320 -16.73 -16.34 -3.13
CA ARG A 320 -15.71 -16.67 -2.11
C ARG A 320 -15.52 -18.17 -1.86
N LEU A 321 -16.46 -19.01 -2.30
CA LEU A 321 -16.33 -20.47 -2.19
C LEU A 321 -15.11 -21.02 -2.94
N ALA A 322 -14.62 -20.34 -4.00
CA ALA A 322 -13.38 -20.74 -4.64
C ALA A 322 -12.18 -20.72 -3.67
N SER A 323 -12.12 -19.76 -2.73
CA SER A 323 -11.08 -19.74 -1.68
C SER A 323 -11.29 -20.87 -0.65
N VAL A 324 -12.53 -21.17 -0.32
CA VAL A 324 -12.84 -22.31 0.57
C VAL A 324 -12.43 -23.62 -0.10
N PHE A 325 -12.78 -23.84 -1.37
CA PHE A 325 -12.35 -25.03 -2.11
C PHE A 325 -10.83 -25.11 -2.25
N HIS A 326 -10.15 -24.00 -2.51
CA HIS A 326 -8.69 -23.94 -2.48
C HIS A 326 -8.12 -24.48 -1.17
N SER A 327 -8.67 -24.07 -0.03
CA SER A 327 -8.24 -24.54 1.30
C SER A 327 -8.56 -26.01 1.54
N VAL A 328 -9.72 -26.48 1.09
CA VAL A 328 -10.09 -27.90 1.15
C VAL A 328 -9.11 -28.74 0.32
N PHE A 329 -8.73 -28.30 -0.87
CA PHE A 329 -7.75 -29.02 -1.69
C PHE A 329 -6.33 -28.97 -1.10
N LEU A 330 -5.93 -27.87 -0.45
CA LEU A 330 -4.67 -27.83 0.31
C LEU A 330 -4.69 -28.78 1.49
N LEU A 331 -5.80 -28.83 2.23
CA LEU A 331 -5.99 -29.78 3.33
C LEU A 331 -5.91 -31.22 2.83
N ALA A 332 -6.62 -31.54 1.75
CA ALA A 332 -6.54 -32.87 1.14
C ALA A 332 -5.10 -33.19 0.69
N SER A 333 -4.39 -32.23 0.10
CA SER A 333 -2.99 -32.41 -0.28
C SER A 333 -2.09 -32.66 0.93
N MET A 334 -2.31 -31.99 2.04
CA MET A 334 -1.57 -32.20 3.30
C MET A 334 -1.69 -33.66 3.79
N PHE A 335 -2.89 -34.22 3.78
CA PHE A 335 -3.12 -35.61 4.22
C PHE A 335 -2.66 -36.64 3.21
N LEU A 336 -2.87 -36.40 1.91
CA LEU A 336 -2.60 -37.38 0.85
C LEU A 336 -1.16 -37.32 0.33
N LEU A 337 -0.57 -36.12 0.22
CA LEU A 337 0.71 -35.87 -0.41
C LEU A 337 1.81 -35.46 0.58
N GLY A 338 1.56 -35.49 1.90
CA GLY A 338 2.50 -35.06 2.94
C GLY A 338 3.88 -35.70 2.79
N SER A 339 3.94 -37.04 2.57
CA SER A 339 5.19 -37.79 2.37
C SER A 339 5.93 -37.44 1.07
N VAL A 340 5.20 -37.02 0.03
CA VAL A 340 5.81 -36.53 -1.21
C VAL A 340 6.35 -35.13 -1.01
N MET A 341 5.58 -34.26 -0.35
CA MET A 341 5.99 -32.89 -0.03
C MET A 341 7.22 -32.84 0.88
N ALA A 342 7.35 -33.79 1.81
CA ALA A 342 8.52 -33.92 2.67
C ALA A 342 9.84 -34.04 1.92
N ARG A 343 9.81 -34.63 0.71
CA ARG A 343 10.99 -34.86 -0.15
C ARG A 343 11.30 -33.70 -1.11
N LEU A 344 10.51 -32.62 -1.09
CA LEU A 344 10.75 -31.48 -1.97
C LEU A 344 12.07 -30.81 -1.63
N PRO A 345 12.98 -30.61 -2.63
CA PRO A 345 14.24 -29.90 -2.40
C PRO A 345 14.02 -28.42 -2.03
N LEU A 346 14.67 -27.92 -0.97
CA LEU A 346 14.61 -26.51 -0.61
C LEU A 346 15.12 -25.60 -1.74
N ALA A 347 16.11 -26.05 -2.50
CA ALA A 347 16.62 -25.35 -3.68
C ALA A 347 15.54 -25.15 -4.75
N ALA A 348 14.63 -26.13 -4.92
CA ALA A 348 13.49 -26.00 -5.84
C ALA A 348 12.51 -24.92 -5.37
N LEU A 349 12.20 -24.88 -4.07
CA LEU A 349 11.36 -23.84 -3.48
C LEU A 349 12.01 -22.45 -3.59
N ALA A 350 13.34 -22.38 -3.39
CA ALA A 350 14.09 -21.13 -3.57
C ALA A 350 14.02 -20.62 -5.01
N GLY A 351 14.13 -21.50 -6.01
CA GLY A 351 13.94 -21.17 -7.42
C GLY A 351 12.56 -20.58 -7.71
N VAL A 352 11.49 -21.17 -7.12
CA VAL A 352 10.12 -20.63 -7.23
C VAL A 352 10.04 -19.24 -6.62
N LEU A 353 10.62 -19.03 -5.43
CA LEU A 353 10.56 -17.74 -4.74
C LEU A 353 11.35 -16.65 -5.47
N MET A 354 12.51 -16.95 -6.04
CA MET A 354 13.27 -15.99 -6.85
C MET A 354 12.51 -15.52 -8.09
N VAL A 355 11.87 -16.46 -8.82
CA VAL A 355 11.02 -16.08 -9.97
C VAL A 355 9.78 -15.33 -9.52
N THR A 356 9.19 -15.68 -8.38
CA THR A 356 8.03 -14.98 -7.80
C THR A 356 8.42 -13.57 -7.38
N ALA A 357 9.56 -13.38 -6.73
CA ALA A 357 10.10 -12.06 -6.37
C ALA A 357 10.27 -11.16 -7.60
N TRP A 358 10.82 -11.69 -8.70
CA TRP A 358 10.89 -10.96 -9.96
C TRP A 358 9.52 -10.54 -10.51
N ARG A 359 8.55 -11.47 -10.47
CA ARG A 359 7.20 -11.26 -11.03
C ARG A 359 6.29 -10.37 -10.17
N MET A 360 6.58 -10.16 -8.89
CA MET A 360 5.78 -9.29 -8.03
C MET A 360 6.02 -7.79 -8.28
N ASN A 361 7.09 -7.43 -8.98
CA ASN A 361 7.34 -6.06 -9.38
C ASN A 361 6.31 -5.60 -10.41
N ASP A 362 5.82 -4.37 -10.26
CA ASP A 362 5.02 -3.70 -11.29
C ASP A 362 5.93 -3.09 -12.37
N TRP A 363 6.44 -3.96 -13.24
CA TRP A 363 7.33 -3.55 -14.34
C TRP A 363 6.68 -2.54 -15.29
N GLY A 364 5.34 -2.56 -15.41
CA GLY A 364 4.58 -1.60 -16.21
C GLY A 364 4.64 -0.21 -15.61
N GLY A 365 4.30 -0.09 -14.32
CA GLY A 365 4.34 1.16 -13.56
C GLY A 365 5.77 1.71 -13.44
N ILE A 366 6.76 0.84 -13.15
CA ILE A 366 8.17 1.25 -13.08
C ILE A 366 8.63 1.83 -14.43
N ARG A 367 8.40 1.11 -15.53
CA ARG A 367 8.75 1.60 -16.87
C ARG A 367 8.06 2.92 -17.19
N TYR A 368 6.79 3.07 -16.81
CA TYR A 368 6.02 4.29 -17.03
C TYR A 368 6.66 5.51 -16.37
N ILE A 369 6.98 5.47 -15.06
CA ILE A 369 7.57 6.61 -14.35
C ILE A 369 8.96 6.98 -14.88
N PHE A 370 9.76 5.98 -15.29
CA PHE A 370 11.11 6.22 -15.83
C PHE A 370 11.08 6.72 -17.27
N SER A 371 10.25 6.15 -18.14
CA SER A 371 10.15 6.59 -19.55
C SER A 371 9.60 8.00 -19.70
N HIS A 372 8.65 8.39 -18.82
CA HIS A 372 8.10 9.75 -18.79
C HIS A 372 8.90 10.72 -17.93
N LYS A 373 10.04 10.28 -17.38
CA LYS A 373 10.95 11.10 -16.56
C LYS A 373 10.22 11.83 -15.41
N LEU A 374 9.28 11.17 -14.76
CA LEU A 374 8.50 11.72 -13.65
C LEU A 374 9.35 11.81 -12.38
N LYS A 375 10.13 12.90 -12.24
CA LYS A 375 11.16 13.06 -11.20
C LYS A 375 10.66 12.76 -9.79
N SER A 376 9.51 13.30 -9.40
CA SER A 376 8.92 13.03 -8.07
C SER A 376 8.54 11.55 -7.88
N GLY A 377 7.96 10.91 -8.90
CA GLY A 377 7.63 9.48 -8.84
C GLY A 377 8.87 8.60 -8.77
N ILE A 378 9.93 8.93 -9.54
CA ILE A 378 11.21 8.21 -9.52
C ILE A 378 11.88 8.33 -8.15
N SER A 379 11.93 9.53 -7.56
CA SER A 379 12.55 9.73 -6.25
C SER A 379 11.77 9.02 -5.15
N GLN A 380 10.44 9.08 -5.14
CA GLN A 380 9.59 8.32 -4.20
C GLN A 380 9.83 6.81 -4.30
N PHE A 381 9.87 6.28 -5.53
CA PHE A 381 10.14 4.87 -5.80
C PHE A 381 11.50 4.45 -5.27
N LEU A 382 12.57 5.16 -5.63
CA LEU A 382 13.94 4.81 -5.26
C LEU A 382 14.17 4.92 -3.75
N ILE A 383 13.71 6.00 -3.11
CA ILE A 383 13.86 6.20 -1.66
C ILE A 383 13.14 5.09 -0.91
N THR A 384 11.89 4.77 -1.29
CA THR A 384 11.13 3.72 -0.63
C THR A 384 11.76 2.34 -0.86
N MET A 385 12.20 2.04 -2.08
CA MET A 385 12.85 0.76 -2.40
C MET A 385 14.14 0.57 -1.58
N LEU A 386 15.01 1.58 -1.54
CA LEU A 386 16.26 1.52 -0.78
C LEU A 386 15.99 1.45 0.72
N ALA A 387 15.04 2.26 1.22
CA ALA A 387 14.65 2.21 2.62
C ALA A 387 14.13 0.82 3.02
N THR A 388 13.35 0.16 2.14
CA THR A 388 12.83 -1.20 2.37
C THR A 388 13.95 -2.24 2.50
N VAL A 389 15.02 -2.10 1.71
CA VAL A 389 16.14 -3.05 1.75
C VAL A 389 17.07 -2.81 2.94
N ILE A 390 17.25 -1.54 3.36
CA ILE A 390 18.24 -1.14 4.38
C ILE A 390 17.63 -1.15 5.78
N PHE A 391 16.40 -0.65 5.94
CA PHE A 391 15.70 -0.54 7.22
C PHE A 391 14.63 -1.63 7.35
N ASP A 392 13.88 -1.58 8.45
CA ASP A 392 12.67 -2.40 8.55
C ASP A 392 11.53 -1.84 7.66
N LEU A 393 10.56 -2.72 7.36
CA LEU A 393 9.49 -2.40 6.42
C LEU A 393 8.56 -1.27 6.92
N THR A 394 8.41 -1.11 8.23
CA THR A 394 7.59 -0.03 8.83
C THR A 394 8.25 1.32 8.59
N VAL A 395 9.54 1.42 8.89
CA VAL A 395 10.34 2.63 8.67
C VAL A 395 10.32 2.99 7.18
N ALA A 396 10.46 2.02 6.28
CA ALA A 396 10.45 2.26 4.84
C ALA A 396 9.13 2.87 4.34
N ILE A 397 7.99 2.34 4.80
CA ILE A 397 6.67 2.87 4.44
C ILE A 397 6.50 4.28 4.99
N LEU A 398 6.83 4.49 6.27
CA LEU A 398 6.73 5.81 6.91
C LEU A 398 7.59 6.85 6.20
N LEU A 399 8.84 6.50 5.86
CA LEU A 399 9.74 7.37 5.10
C LEU A 399 9.18 7.68 3.70
N GLY A 400 8.67 6.67 3.00
CA GLY A 400 8.08 6.84 1.67
C GLY A 400 6.86 7.76 1.69
N VAL A 401 5.95 7.57 2.65
CA VAL A 401 4.75 8.42 2.81
C VAL A 401 5.13 9.82 3.25
N ALA A 402 6.01 9.97 4.26
CA ALA A 402 6.47 11.27 4.74
C ALA A 402 7.16 12.07 3.63
N TYR A 403 8.07 11.44 2.88
CA TYR A 403 8.72 12.05 1.73
C TYR A 403 7.70 12.50 0.66
N SER A 404 6.70 11.66 0.38
CA SER A 404 5.64 12.01 -0.57
C SER A 404 4.79 13.18 -0.10
N ALA A 405 4.48 13.24 1.20
CA ALA A 405 3.77 14.37 1.81
C ALA A 405 4.59 15.66 1.70
N ILE A 406 5.90 15.61 1.99
CA ILE A 406 6.80 16.76 1.84
C ILE A 406 6.84 17.25 0.39
N LEU A 407 6.97 16.34 -0.59
CA LEU A 407 6.95 16.72 -2.01
C LEU A 407 5.61 17.34 -2.42
N TYR A 408 4.50 16.81 -1.89
CA TYR A 408 3.17 17.37 -2.17
C TYR A 408 3.03 18.77 -1.57
N ILE A 409 3.44 18.97 -0.32
CA ILE A 409 3.44 20.27 0.36
C ILE A 409 4.30 21.27 -0.41
N ALA A 410 5.54 20.92 -0.75
CA ALA A 410 6.45 21.78 -1.50
C ALA A 410 5.90 22.19 -2.88
N LYS A 411 5.18 21.28 -3.57
CA LYS A 411 4.54 21.60 -4.83
C LYS A 411 3.29 22.47 -4.65
N SER A 412 2.52 22.22 -3.59
CA SER A 412 1.29 22.95 -3.29
C SER A 412 1.55 24.34 -2.71
N SER A 413 2.77 24.59 -2.19
CA SER A 413 3.20 25.90 -1.67
C SER A 413 3.45 26.95 -2.76
N GLN A 414 3.43 26.56 -4.02
CA GLN A 414 3.55 27.49 -5.14
C GLN A 414 2.23 28.25 -5.30
N ILE A 415 2.17 29.45 -4.71
CA ILE A 415 1.04 30.36 -4.87
C ILE A 415 1.33 31.32 -6.03
N GLY A 416 0.33 31.54 -6.87
CA GLY A 416 0.40 32.55 -7.93
C GLY A 416 -0.18 33.87 -7.44
N VAL A 417 0.60 34.93 -7.51
CA VAL A 417 0.12 36.29 -7.32
C VAL A 417 0.45 37.10 -8.57
N SER A 418 -0.54 37.74 -9.14
CA SER A 418 -0.33 38.63 -10.30
C SER A 418 -1.11 39.94 -10.11
N PHE A 419 -0.52 41.02 -10.58
CA PHE A 419 -1.08 42.36 -10.49
C PHE A 419 -1.57 42.77 -11.87
N SER A 420 -2.70 43.45 -11.92
CA SER A 420 -3.26 43.98 -13.17
C SER A 420 -3.84 45.34 -12.92
N ASP A 421 -3.40 46.29 -13.74
CA ASP A 421 -4.05 47.60 -13.83
C ASP A 421 -5.42 47.45 -14.50
N ILE A 422 -6.30 48.40 -14.25
CA ILE A 422 -7.65 48.38 -14.81
C ILE A 422 -7.64 48.96 -16.21
N ASP A 423 -8.07 48.15 -17.18
CA ASP A 423 -8.30 48.60 -18.55
C ASP A 423 -9.74 49.14 -18.69
N ALA A 424 -9.88 50.48 -18.64
CA ALA A 424 -11.18 51.14 -18.75
C ALA A 424 -11.96 50.78 -20.03
N ASN A 425 -11.25 50.42 -21.11
CA ASN A 425 -11.89 50.05 -22.38
C ASN A 425 -12.64 48.70 -22.31
N LYS A 426 -12.34 47.91 -21.29
CA LYS A 426 -13.01 46.59 -21.03
C LYS A 426 -14.23 46.73 -20.13
N LEU A 427 -14.40 47.87 -19.48
CA LEU A 427 -15.57 48.14 -18.63
C LEU A 427 -16.70 48.65 -19.53
N ARG A 428 -17.73 47.85 -19.69
CA ARG A 428 -18.86 48.13 -20.63
C ARG A 428 -19.72 49.37 -20.30
N THR A 429 -19.57 49.90 -19.10
CA THR A 429 -20.48 50.93 -18.50
C THR A 429 -19.78 52.26 -18.22
N VAL A 430 -18.47 52.41 -18.54
CA VAL A 430 -17.71 53.59 -18.17
C VAL A 430 -17.26 54.35 -19.41
N GLU A 431 -17.71 55.58 -19.58
CA GLU A 431 -17.22 56.54 -20.59
C GLU A 431 -16.04 57.34 -20.00
N GLY A 432 -14.84 57.22 -20.60
CA GLY A 432 -13.66 57.96 -20.16
C GLY A 432 -12.72 57.12 -19.24
N LYS A 433 -11.66 57.77 -18.74
CA LYS A 433 -10.77 57.21 -17.72
C LYS A 433 -10.81 58.04 -16.45
N PRO A 434 -11.74 57.71 -15.50
CA PRO A 434 -11.76 58.34 -14.20
C PRO A 434 -10.44 58.17 -13.45
N PRO A 435 -9.90 59.20 -12.75
CA PRO A 435 -8.60 59.12 -12.06
C PRO A 435 -8.47 57.96 -11.07
N VAL A 436 -9.54 57.58 -10.43
CA VAL A 436 -9.55 56.42 -9.47
C VAL A 436 -9.14 55.11 -10.14
N LEU A 437 -9.40 54.94 -11.43
CA LEU A 437 -9.01 53.73 -12.14
C LEU A 437 -7.49 53.64 -12.38
N GLU A 438 -6.79 54.77 -12.45
CA GLU A 438 -5.34 54.81 -12.64
C GLU A 438 -4.59 54.37 -11.37
N THR A 439 -5.19 54.58 -10.20
CA THR A 439 -4.60 54.20 -8.90
C THR A 439 -5.21 52.90 -8.32
N THR A 440 -6.10 52.22 -9.06
CA THR A 440 -6.73 50.98 -8.66
C THR A 440 -6.05 49.78 -9.32
N GLY A 441 -5.74 48.77 -8.51
CA GLY A 441 -5.17 47.51 -8.98
C GLY A 441 -5.94 46.28 -8.55
N VAL A 442 -6.01 45.30 -9.45
CA VAL A 442 -6.57 43.97 -9.12
C VAL A 442 -5.43 42.98 -8.85
N VAL A 443 -5.43 42.40 -7.69
CA VAL A 443 -4.48 41.39 -7.23
C VAL A 443 -5.12 40.02 -7.35
N TYR A 444 -4.71 39.24 -8.33
CA TYR A 444 -5.18 37.88 -8.52
C TYR A 444 -4.34 36.91 -7.67
N VAL A 445 -4.99 36.23 -6.74
CA VAL A 445 -4.35 35.20 -5.91
C VAL A 445 -4.86 33.83 -6.33
N THR A 446 -3.94 32.95 -6.74
CA THR A 446 -4.26 31.60 -7.23
C THR A 446 -3.48 30.55 -6.49
N GLY A 447 -4.14 29.45 -6.11
CA GLY A 447 -3.57 28.39 -5.28
C GLY A 447 -4.06 28.44 -3.84
N SER A 448 -3.74 27.43 -3.05
CA SER A 448 -4.11 27.38 -1.62
C SER A 448 -3.13 28.21 -0.80
N LEU A 449 -3.65 29.10 0.03
CA LEU A 449 -2.82 29.88 0.95
C LEU A 449 -2.81 29.20 2.33
N PHE A 450 -1.73 28.51 2.63
CA PHE A 450 -1.53 27.77 3.87
C PHE A 450 -0.10 28.01 4.40
N PHE A 451 0.23 27.50 5.58
CA PHE A 451 1.52 27.77 6.24
C PHE A 451 2.74 27.66 5.32
N GLY A 452 2.75 26.70 4.38
CA GLY A 452 3.88 26.51 3.45
C GLY A 452 3.92 27.51 2.30
N ALA A 453 2.86 28.30 2.07
CA ALA A 453 2.75 29.27 0.97
C ALA A 453 2.89 30.74 1.45
N VAL A 454 2.89 30.98 2.77
CA VAL A 454 2.88 32.33 3.36
C VAL A 454 4.10 33.16 2.97
N ASP A 455 5.29 32.57 3.02
CA ASP A 455 6.54 33.30 2.66
C ASP A 455 6.53 33.73 1.20
N GLU A 456 6.09 32.84 0.30
CA GLU A 456 5.99 33.18 -1.14
C GLU A 456 4.91 34.22 -1.39
N PHE A 457 3.77 34.12 -0.69
CA PHE A 457 2.70 35.12 -0.73
C PHE A 457 3.22 36.50 -0.31
N ASN A 458 3.85 36.60 0.85
CA ASN A 458 4.39 37.86 1.37
C ASN A 458 5.48 38.42 0.45
N ARG A 459 6.35 37.59 -0.09
CA ARG A 459 7.37 38.00 -1.05
C ARG A 459 6.75 38.59 -2.31
N ARG A 460 5.73 37.95 -2.86
CA ARG A 460 5.02 38.47 -4.04
C ARG A 460 4.24 39.72 -3.74
N MET A 461 3.59 39.82 -2.58
CA MET A 461 2.88 41.03 -2.19
C MET A 461 3.80 42.23 -1.99
N ALA A 462 5.07 42.01 -1.60
CA ALA A 462 6.07 43.09 -1.53
C ALA A 462 6.44 43.67 -2.91
N GLU A 463 6.15 42.95 -3.99
CA GLU A 463 6.36 43.41 -5.39
C GLU A 463 5.13 44.20 -5.93
N MET A 464 4.09 44.42 -5.12
CA MET A 464 2.85 45.08 -5.54
C MET A 464 3.12 46.53 -5.96
N PRO A 465 2.60 46.97 -7.12
CA PRO A 465 2.66 48.36 -7.54
C PRO A 465 1.97 49.30 -6.53
N ALA A 466 2.26 50.57 -6.65
CA ALA A 466 1.69 51.61 -5.77
C ALA A 466 0.22 51.91 -6.13
N TYR A 467 -0.68 51.03 -5.67
CA TYR A 467 -2.13 51.27 -5.79
C TYR A 467 -2.67 51.94 -4.53
N ASP A 468 -3.66 52.82 -4.68
CA ASP A 468 -4.43 53.41 -3.59
C ASP A 468 -5.66 52.54 -3.26
N HIS A 469 -6.22 51.88 -4.28
CA HIS A 469 -7.33 50.96 -4.17
C HIS A 469 -6.90 49.56 -4.60
N VAL A 470 -6.99 48.58 -3.68
CA VAL A 470 -6.53 47.20 -3.92
C VAL A 470 -7.72 46.26 -3.91
N ILE A 471 -7.97 45.59 -5.03
CA ILE A 471 -9.04 44.60 -5.15
C ILE A 471 -8.42 43.20 -5.20
N PHE A 472 -8.59 42.41 -4.14
CA PHE A 472 -8.14 41.00 -4.12
C PHE A 472 -9.16 40.10 -4.83
N SER A 473 -8.76 39.54 -5.96
CA SER A 473 -9.51 38.48 -6.63
C SER A 473 -9.08 37.13 -6.11
N LEU A 474 -9.94 36.52 -5.26
CA LEU A 474 -9.69 35.26 -4.55
C LEU A 474 -10.37 34.06 -5.21
N ARG A 475 -10.90 34.22 -6.43
CA ARG A 475 -11.57 33.13 -7.19
C ARG A 475 -10.66 31.94 -7.45
N GLY A 476 -9.36 32.18 -7.58
CA GLY A 476 -8.34 31.15 -7.75
C GLY A 476 -7.84 30.53 -6.44
N MET A 477 -8.33 30.96 -5.29
CA MET A 477 -7.94 30.45 -3.95
C MET A 477 -9.00 29.46 -3.42
N PRO A 478 -8.80 28.14 -3.58
CA PRO A 478 -9.79 27.17 -3.14
C PRO A 478 -9.82 26.96 -1.63
N ASN A 479 -8.70 27.15 -0.94
CA ASN A 479 -8.54 26.91 0.49
C ASN A 479 -7.58 27.92 1.13
N ILE A 480 -7.82 28.21 2.41
CA ILE A 480 -6.93 28.97 3.28
C ILE A 480 -6.88 28.29 4.65
N ASP A 481 -5.73 28.33 5.33
CA ASP A 481 -5.58 27.89 6.71
C ASP A 481 -5.40 29.09 7.67
N VAL A 482 -5.18 28.80 8.95
CA VAL A 482 -4.99 29.83 9.97
C VAL A 482 -3.80 30.73 9.66
N SER A 483 -2.68 30.17 9.21
CA SER A 483 -1.45 30.93 8.89
C SER A 483 -1.66 31.84 7.69
N GLY A 484 -2.33 31.32 6.66
CA GLY A 484 -2.70 32.09 5.48
C GLY A 484 -3.66 33.23 5.81
N ALA A 485 -4.68 32.96 6.63
CA ALA A 485 -5.61 33.99 7.06
C ALA A 485 -4.96 35.10 7.88
N GLN A 486 -4.01 34.73 8.76
CA GLN A 486 -3.24 35.69 9.54
C GLN A 486 -2.38 36.58 8.62
N ALA A 487 -1.70 36.00 7.62
CA ALA A 487 -0.91 36.77 6.66
C ALA A 487 -1.75 37.76 5.87
N VAL A 488 -2.98 37.36 5.47
CA VAL A 488 -3.92 38.28 4.79
C VAL A 488 -4.39 39.37 5.74
N LEU A 489 -4.69 39.07 7.01
CA LEU A 489 -5.08 40.06 8.01
C LEU A 489 -4.00 41.11 8.20
N GLU A 490 -2.76 40.69 8.45
CA GLU A 490 -1.59 41.57 8.62
C GLU A 490 -1.35 42.45 7.38
N LEU A 491 -1.53 41.89 6.19
CA LEU A 491 -1.44 42.63 4.94
C LEU A 491 -2.53 43.69 4.83
N CYS A 492 -3.80 43.34 5.10
CA CYS A 492 -4.92 44.27 5.04
C CYS A 492 -4.76 45.41 6.07
N GLU A 493 -4.33 45.10 7.29
CA GLU A 493 -3.98 46.12 8.31
C GLU A 493 -2.88 47.06 7.83
N SER A 494 -1.84 46.51 7.22
CA SER A 494 -0.72 47.31 6.69
C SER A 494 -1.16 48.27 5.58
N LEU A 495 -2.01 47.78 4.66
CA LEU A 495 -2.54 48.58 3.56
C LEU A 495 -3.46 49.69 4.08
N GLN A 496 -4.36 49.41 5.04
CA GLN A 496 -5.22 50.43 5.66
C GLN A 496 -4.42 51.50 6.43
N LYS A 497 -3.36 51.09 7.17
CA LYS A 497 -2.45 52.05 7.82
C LYS A 497 -1.77 53.00 6.86
N GLN A 498 -1.60 52.59 5.59
CA GLN A 498 -1.05 53.42 4.50
C GLN A 498 -2.15 54.30 3.82
N GLY A 499 -3.38 54.25 4.33
CA GLY A 499 -4.52 55.01 3.75
C GLY A 499 -5.12 54.35 2.50
N LYS A 500 -4.77 53.10 2.20
CA LYS A 500 -5.30 52.37 1.04
C LYS A 500 -6.61 51.70 1.34
N THR A 501 -7.49 51.62 0.36
CA THR A 501 -8.74 50.85 0.48
C THR A 501 -8.52 49.43 -0.02
N VAL A 502 -9.18 48.48 0.61
CA VAL A 502 -9.05 47.06 0.28
C VAL A 502 -10.43 46.46 0.08
N ALA A 503 -10.64 45.82 -1.05
CA ALA A 503 -11.84 45.06 -1.36
C ALA A 503 -11.46 43.61 -1.76
N CYS A 504 -12.39 42.67 -1.57
CA CYS A 504 -12.22 41.26 -1.92
C CYS A 504 -13.34 40.79 -2.86
N CYS A 505 -13.00 39.99 -3.87
CA CYS A 505 -14.01 39.45 -4.77
C CYS A 505 -13.78 37.98 -5.12
N GLY A 506 -14.88 37.30 -5.52
CA GLY A 506 -14.84 35.94 -6.05
C GLY A 506 -14.42 34.87 -5.04
N MET A 507 -14.72 35.07 -3.78
CA MET A 507 -14.26 34.21 -2.68
C MET A 507 -15.10 32.93 -2.57
N ALA A 508 -14.44 31.80 -2.32
CA ALA A 508 -15.10 30.55 -1.99
C ALA A 508 -15.66 30.59 -0.54
N ASP A 509 -16.79 29.91 -0.28
CA ASP A 509 -17.45 29.90 1.04
C ASP A 509 -16.52 29.47 2.18
N GLY A 510 -15.64 28.48 1.92
CA GLY A 510 -14.64 28.04 2.90
C GLY A 510 -13.65 29.14 3.29
N VAL A 511 -13.19 29.93 2.31
CA VAL A 511 -12.29 31.07 2.53
C VAL A 511 -13.01 32.19 3.28
N ARG A 512 -14.26 32.48 2.88
CA ARG A 512 -15.11 33.48 3.58
C ARG A 512 -15.28 33.14 5.05
N THR A 513 -15.54 31.86 5.37
CA THR A 513 -15.68 31.41 6.76
C THR A 513 -14.41 31.68 7.60
N TYR A 514 -13.22 31.54 7.01
CA TYR A 514 -11.97 31.91 7.69
C TYR A 514 -11.85 33.42 7.91
N PHE A 515 -12.17 34.23 6.90
CA PHE A 515 -12.14 35.68 7.01
C PHE A 515 -13.07 36.21 8.11
N ASP A 516 -14.28 35.64 8.20
CA ASP A 516 -15.24 36.00 9.26
C ASP A 516 -14.72 35.64 10.66
N ARG A 517 -14.08 34.46 10.79
CA ARG A 517 -13.59 33.97 12.09
C ARG A 517 -12.28 34.62 12.54
N THR A 518 -11.44 35.06 11.61
CA THR A 518 -10.13 35.66 11.90
C THR A 518 -10.18 37.18 12.04
N GLY A 519 -11.35 37.80 11.86
CA GLY A 519 -11.54 39.23 12.03
C GLY A 519 -11.24 40.06 10.77
N ILE A 520 -10.88 39.45 9.64
CA ILE A 520 -10.65 40.15 8.39
C ILE A 520 -11.92 40.87 7.93
N THR A 521 -13.08 40.21 8.07
CA THR A 521 -14.37 40.80 7.72
C THR A 521 -14.72 41.99 8.63
N VAL A 522 -14.37 41.94 9.91
CA VAL A 522 -14.54 43.07 10.83
C VAL A 522 -13.65 44.23 10.45
N LEU A 523 -12.41 43.96 10.04
CA LEU A 523 -11.44 44.97 9.60
C LEU A 523 -11.84 45.67 8.31
N LEU A 524 -12.30 44.90 7.30
CA LEU A 524 -12.61 45.43 5.96
C LEU A 524 -14.06 45.99 5.88
N GLY A 525 -14.99 45.50 6.72
CA GLY A 525 -16.42 45.75 6.63
C GLY A 525 -17.13 44.81 5.66
N GLU A 526 -18.42 44.60 5.86
CA GLU A 526 -19.26 43.71 5.04
C GLU A 526 -19.36 44.21 3.57
N ASN A 527 -19.28 45.52 3.35
CA ASN A 527 -19.40 46.17 2.04
C ASN A 527 -18.13 45.99 1.17
N ALA A 528 -17.02 45.47 1.72
CA ALA A 528 -15.78 45.24 0.98
C ALA A 528 -15.78 43.91 0.18
N TYR A 529 -16.89 43.18 0.09
CA TYR A 529 -16.96 41.86 -0.53
C TYR A 529 -17.90 41.85 -1.74
N PHE A 530 -17.35 41.48 -2.89
CA PHE A 530 -18.02 41.51 -4.18
C PHE A 530 -18.02 40.12 -4.85
N TRP A 531 -18.97 39.90 -5.77
CA TRP A 531 -19.02 38.67 -6.55
C TRP A 531 -17.87 38.55 -7.54
N ASN A 532 -17.51 39.67 -8.18
CA ASN A 532 -16.44 39.76 -9.16
C ASN A 532 -15.70 41.10 -9.03
N ALA A 533 -14.57 41.24 -9.76
CA ALA A 533 -13.77 42.46 -9.71
C ALA A 533 -14.48 43.66 -10.38
N GLU A 534 -15.34 43.42 -11.38
CA GLU A 534 -16.11 44.48 -12.04
C GLU A 534 -17.07 45.17 -11.08
N ASP A 535 -17.78 44.40 -10.26
CA ASP A 535 -18.68 44.96 -9.23
C ASP A 535 -17.91 45.80 -8.22
N ALA A 536 -16.72 45.36 -7.79
CA ALA A 536 -15.88 46.16 -6.88
C ALA A 536 -15.36 47.44 -7.52
N ILE A 537 -15.03 47.43 -8.81
CA ILE A 537 -14.61 48.61 -9.56
C ILE A 537 -15.77 49.60 -9.73
N LEU A 538 -16.96 49.10 -10.05
CA LEU A 538 -18.14 49.94 -10.21
C LEU A 538 -18.57 50.63 -8.90
N ASP A 539 -18.41 49.94 -7.78
CA ASP A 539 -18.64 50.50 -6.46
C ASP A 539 -17.70 51.64 -6.14
N LEU A 540 -16.39 51.49 -6.43
CA LEU A 540 -15.38 52.54 -6.28
C LEU A 540 -15.71 53.78 -7.17
N LEU A 541 -16.13 53.56 -8.41
CA LEU A 541 -16.53 54.63 -9.31
C LEU A 541 -17.76 55.37 -8.84
N SER A 542 -18.72 54.67 -8.27
CA SER A 542 -19.96 55.31 -7.73
C SER A 542 -19.64 56.15 -6.50
N ALA A 543 -18.70 55.74 -5.66
CA ALA A 543 -18.23 56.51 -4.52
C ALA A 543 -17.52 57.82 -4.94
N GLU A 544 -16.64 57.80 -5.95
CA GLU A 544 -15.95 59.00 -6.49
C GLU A 544 -16.95 60.01 -7.10
N ILE A 545 -18.04 59.55 -7.71
CA ILE A 545 -19.07 60.46 -8.30
C ILE A 545 -19.92 61.10 -7.19
N ALA A 546 -20.00 60.48 -6.02
CA ALA A 546 -20.79 60.98 -4.90
C ALA A 546 -20.02 62.02 -4.02
N GLU A 547 -18.71 62.06 -4.07
CA GLU A 547 -17.84 63.09 -3.47
C GLU A 547 -17.69 64.26 -4.42
#